data_8c29795ef20e68e3f4f16de1e8463763
#
_entry.id   8c29795ef20e68e3f4f16de1e8463763
#
_cell.length_a   1.000
_cell.length_b   1.000
_cell.length_c   1.000
_cell.angle_alpha   90.00
_cell.angle_beta   90.00
_cell.angle_gamma   90.00
#
_symmetry.space_group_name_H-M   'P 1'
#
loop_
_entity.id
_entity.type
_entity.pdbx_description
1 polymer ?
#
loop_
_entity_poly.entity_id
_entity_poly.type
_entity_poly.pdbx_seq_one_letter_code
_entity_poly.pdbx_strand_id
1 'polypeptide(L)'
;MKGIDVSTLQGNIDWARVNADFAMIKATQGRGEGAATRLLSRFTDSKFKRNIQNCGCPRGVYHYFTARDKSTAKAEADYFCAIIEPYRKDISLWAAVDVESMYLNGLGKTELTAAVRTALDHIKNCGFRPMLYTNPNYLKYKFEPGAFDDVDIWLAHWGVKTPYSVPRMKIWQYGTATVPGISGKVDANCGYWDTVRKGYAVGDAYTIQPGDRYTTGQAVPRAYWGKTYTVWQVKPGAVLLKEIVSWVEV
;
A
#
# COMPACT_ATOMS: atom_id res chain seq x y z
N MET A 1 10.18 -7.23 2.64
CA MET A 1 10.29 -5.75 2.51
C MET A 1 9.78 -5.10 3.78
N LYS A 2 10.44 -4.04 4.26
CA LYS A 2 10.02 -3.29 5.44
C LYS A 2 9.22 -2.06 4.99
N GLY A 3 8.01 -1.94 5.46
CA GLY A 3 7.14 -0.81 5.13
C GLY A 3 6.61 -0.08 6.34
N ILE A 4 6.01 1.07 6.08
CA ILE A 4 5.29 1.88 7.06
C ILE A 4 3.91 2.24 6.52
N ASP A 5 2.98 2.56 7.42
CA ASP A 5 1.78 3.26 7.01
C ASP A 5 1.60 4.54 7.82
N VAL A 6 1.13 5.58 7.15
CA VAL A 6 1.15 6.95 7.66
C VAL A 6 -0.14 7.70 7.37
N SER A 7 -0.45 8.64 8.26
CA SER A 7 -1.59 9.54 8.16
C SER A 7 -1.23 10.93 8.70
N THR A 8 -2.21 11.75 8.93
CA THR A 8 -2.06 13.02 9.66
C THR A 8 -1.45 12.85 11.07
N LEU A 9 -1.58 11.65 11.67
CA LEU A 9 -1.08 11.36 13.02
C LEU A 9 0.46 11.43 13.12
N GLN A 10 1.19 11.19 12.04
CA GLN A 10 2.65 11.30 11.99
C GLN A 10 3.13 12.75 11.76
N GLY A 11 2.21 13.70 11.63
CA GLY A 11 2.55 15.12 11.47
C GLY A 11 3.33 15.41 10.18
N ASN A 12 4.37 16.22 10.31
CA ASN A 12 5.25 16.56 9.19
C ASN A 12 6.41 15.58 9.11
N ILE A 13 6.34 14.65 8.19
CA ILE A 13 7.40 13.66 7.94
C ILE A 13 8.54 14.31 7.15
N ASP A 14 9.78 14.08 7.59
CA ASP A 14 11.00 14.35 6.81
C ASP A 14 11.32 13.11 5.95
N TRP A 15 10.69 13.03 4.78
CA TRP A 15 10.80 11.89 3.87
C TRP A 15 12.23 11.61 3.37
N ALA A 16 13.11 12.63 3.37
CA ALA A 16 14.51 12.43 2.99
C ALA A 16 15.28 11.54 3.97
N ARG A 17 14.78 11.41 5.21
CA ARG A 17 15.39 10.59 6.26
C ARG A 17 14.68 9.25 6.45
N VAL A 18 13.53 9.04 5.81
CA VAL A 18 12.76 7.79 5.93
C VAL A 18 13.44 6.69 5.13
N ASN A 19 13.80 5.61 5.81
CA ASN A 19 14.35 4.40 5.20
C ASN A 19 13.32 3.26 5.30
N ALA A 20 12.41 3.23 4.33
CA ALA A 20 11.40 2.19 4.17
C ALA A 20 11.38 1.71 2.71
N ASP A 21 11.14 0.40 2.51
CA ASP A 21 11.03 -0.17 1.17
C ASP A 21 9.71 0.21 0.49
N PHE A 22 8.69 0.55 1.28
CA PHE A 22 7.40 1.03 0.79
C PHE A 22 6.62 1.80 1.88
N ALA A 23 5.61 2.55 1.45
CA ALA A 23 4.68 3.22 2.35
C ALA A 23 3.21 3.06 1.89
N MET A 24 2.29 2.93 2.86
CA MET A 24 0.86 3.07 2.64
C MET A 24 0.41 4.40 3.25
N ILE A 25 -0.19 5.28 2.45
CA ILE A 25 -0.49 6.66 2.83
C ILE A 25 -2.00 6.87 2.93
N LYS A 26 -2.49 7.30 4.10
CA LYS A 26 -3.90 7.67 4.25
C LYS A 26 -4.24 8.79 3.27
N ALA A 27 -5.23 8.56 2.44
CA ALA A 27 -5.74 9.58 1.54
C ALA A 27 -7.06 10.19 2.07
N THR A 28 -7.99 9.32 2.46
CA THR A 28 -9.33 9.76 2.86
C THR A 28 -9.91 8.89 3.98
N GLN A 29 -11.02 9.33 4.52
CA GLN A 29 -11.91 8.52 5.37
C GLN A 29 -13.37 8.87 5.13
N GLY A 30 -14.27 7.94 5.48
CA GLY A 30 -15.70 8.14 5.43
C GLY A 30 -16.18 9.15 6.47
N ARG A 31 -16.74 8.68 7.58
CA ARG A 31 -17.18 9.57 8.67
C ARG A 31 -16.03 10.07 9.52
N GLY A 32 -16.15 11.34 9.99
CA GLY A 32 -15.31 11.81 11.08
C GLY A 32 -15.78 11.24 12.42
N GLU A 33 -14.86 10.90 13.30
CA GLU A 33 -15.18 10.59 14.70
C GLU A 33 -15.86 11.80 15.35
N GLY A 34 -17.00 11.59 15.99
CA GLY A 34 -17.78 12.64 16.67
C GLY A 34 -18.89 13.31 15.85
N ALA A 35 -19.05 13.00 14.59
CA ALA A 35 -20.16 13.52 13.79
C ALA A 35 -21.46 12.71 14.05
N ALA A 36 -22.15 13.00 15.15
CA ALA A 36 -23.35 12.27 15.59
C ALA A 36 -24.54 12.35 14.63
N THR A 37 -24.55 13.19 13.60
CA THR A 37 -25.82 13.50 12.91
C THR A 37 -25.74 13.92 11.46
N ARG A 38 -24.61 13.86 10.74
CA ARG A 38 -24.65 14.18 9.32
C ARG A 38 -24.09 13.06 8.46
N LEU A 39 -25.00 12.46 7.70
CA LEU A 39 -24.74 11.67 6.51
C LEU A 39 -23.67 12.37 5.68
N LEU A 40 -22.54 11.64 5.41
CA LEU A 40 -21.61 11.97 4.34
C LEU A 40 -20.56 13.08 4.59
N SER A 41 -20.04 13.25 5.80
CA SER A 41 -18.78 13.99 5.94
C SER A 41 -17.61 13.06 5.59
N ARG A 42 -17.19 13.11 4.33
CA ARG A 42 -15.96 12.47 3.85
C ARG A 42 -14.80 13.45 4.01
N PHE A 43 -13.64 12.94 4.43
CA PHE A 43 -12.49 13.78 4.70
C PHE A 43 -11.27 13.31 3.91
N THR A 44 -10.56 14.27 3.35
CA THR A 44 -9.19 14.05 2.89
C THR A 44 -8.25 14.20 4.08
N ASP A 45 -7.31 13.26 4.24
CA ASP A 45 -6.26 13.37 5.26
C ASP A 45 -5.44 14.65 5.01
N SER A 46 -5.25 15.46 6.06
CA SER A 46 -4.62 16.78 5.94
C SER A 46 -3.14 16.73 5.52
N LYS A 47 -2.49 15.57 5.67
CA LYS A 47 -1.11 15.33 5.25
C LYS A 47 -1.00 14.54 3.95
N PHE A 48 -2.11 14.08 3.38
CA PHE A 48 -2.11 13.25 2.17
C PHE A 48 -1.28 13.87 1.05
N LYS A 49 -1.63 15.09 0.63
CA LYS A 49 -0.93 15.79 -0.46
C LYS A 49 0.57 15.88 -0.21
N ARG A 50 0.97 16.26 1.01
CA ARG A 50 2.37 16.36 1.38
C ARG A 50 3.05 14.99 1.31
N ASN A 51 2.43 13.98 1.88
CA ASN A 51 3.02 12.64 1.96
C ASN A 51 3.14 11.99 0.59
N ILE A 52 2.10 12.04 -0.26
CA ILE A 52 2.14 11.42 -1.58
C ILE A 52 3.18 12.08 -2.51
N GLN A 53 3.41 13.38 -2.39
CA GLN A 53 4.36 14.12 -3.21
C GLN A 53 5.81 13.97 -2.74
N ASN A 54 6.06 13.74 -1.45
CA ASN A 54 7.42 13.72 -0.89
C ASN A 54 7.92 12.32 -0.53
N CYS A 55 7.06 11.30 -0.55
CA CYS A 55 7.46 9.93 -0.29
C CYS A 55 8.46 9.46 -1.36
N GLY A 56 9.66 9.09 -0.95
CA GLY A 56 10.74 8.66 -1.86
C GLY A 56 10.71 7.17 -2.22
N CYS A 57 9.81 6.37 -1.62
CA CYS A 57 9.71 4.94 -1.89
C CYS A 57 8.41 4.56 -2.64
N PRO A 58 8.31 3.34 -3.19
CA PRO A 58 7.06 2.79 -3.69
C PRO A 58 5.92 2.97 -2.70
N ARG A 59 4.77 3.47 -3.19
CA ARG A 59 3.67 3.85 -2.30
C ARG A 59 2.32 3.42 -2.80
N GLY A 60 1.49 2.98 -1.85
CA GLY A 60 0.06 2.81 -1.98
C GLY A 60 -0.68 3.85 -1.16
N VAL A 61 -2.00 3.82 -1.27
CA VAL A 61 -2.89 4.73 -0.57
C VAL A 61 -4.01 3.96 0.11
N TYR A 62 -4.62 4.55 1.16
CA TYR A 62 -5.75 3.90 1.79
C TYR A 62 -6.87 4.87 2.19
N HIS A 63 -8.07 4.31 2.26
CA HIS A 63 -9.30 4.94 2.69
C HIS A 63 -9.82 4.25 3.95
N TYR A 64 -9.98 4.98 5.05
CA TYR A 64 -10.60 4.49 6.27
C TYR A 64 -12.11 4.38 6.06
N PHE A 65 -12.60 3.15 5.99
CA PHE A 65 -13.94 2.80 5.56
C PHE A 65 -14.95 2.84 6.70
N THR A 66 -16.08 3.51 6.47
CA THR A 66 -17.16 3.64 7.47
C THR A 66 -18.55 3.38 6.90
N ALA A 67 -18.66 3.06 5.62
CA ALA A 67 -19.96 2.83 4.97
C ALA A 67 -20.67 1.59 5.48
N ARG A 68 -21.99 1.68 5.61
CA ARG A 68 -22.81 0.63 6.19
C ARG A 68 -23.71 -0.09 5.18
N ASP A 69 -23.72 0.35 3.93
CA ASP A 69 -24.49 -0.23 2.83
C ASP A 69 -23.78 0.02 1.48
N LYS A 70 -24.28 -0.60 0.41
CA LYS A 70 -23.67 -0.49 -0.92
C LYS A 70 -23.68 0.93 -1.47
N SER A 71 -24.71 1.72 -1.20
CA SER A 71 -24.83 3.10 -1.71
C SER A 71 -23.80 4.01 -1.07
N THR A 72 -23.69 3.96 0.25
CA THR A 72 -22.68 4.73 1.00
C THR A 72 -21.27 4.25 0.72
N ALA A 73 -21.06 2.92 0.53
CA ALA A 73 -19.77 2.34 0.14
C ALA A 73 -19.32 2.84 -1.24
N LYS A 74 -20.23 2.86 -2.22
CA LYS A 74 -19.94 3.43 -3.53
C LYS A 74 -19.57 4.91 -3.41
N ALA A 75 -20.30 5.67 -2.63
CA ALA A 75 -20.06 7.11 -2.46
C ALA A 75 -18.73 7.40 -1.74
N GLU A 76 -18.29 6.56 -0.78
CA GLU A 76 -16.95 6.65 -0.17
C GLU A 76 -15.87 6.32 -1.19
N ALA A 77 -16.05 5.27 -2.00
CA ALA A 77 -15.11 4.87 -3.03
C ALA A 77 -15.02 5.90 -4.19
N ASP A 78 -16.15 6.50 -4.61
CA ASP A 78 -16.16 7.61 -5.57
C ASP A 78 -15.28 8.77 -5.07
N TYR A 79 -15.47 9.15 -3.81
CA TYR A 79 -14.69 10.23 -3.19
C TYR A 79 -13.20 9.88 -3.09
N PHE A 80 -12.88 8.67 -2.64
CA PHE A 80 -11.51 8.19 -2.55
C PHE A 80 -10.83 8.22 -3.92
N CYS A 81 -11.45 7.64 -4.95
CA CYS A 81 -10.92 7.62 -6.30
C CYS A 81 -10.71 9.05 -6.86
N ALA A 82 -11.65 9.97 -6.64
CA ALA A 82 -11.51 11.36 -7.09
C ALA A 82 -10.32 12.08 -6.43
N ILE A 83 -10.08 11.83 -5.14
CA ILE A 83 -8.96 12.45 -4.41
C ILE A 83 -7.60 11.89 -4.85
N ILE A 84 -7.51 10.60 -5.16
CA ILE A 84 -6.24 9.97 -5.53
C ILE A 84 -5.93 10.04 -7.03
N GLU A 85 -6.92 10.31 -7.88
CA GLU A 85 -6.76 10.38 -9.34
C GLU A 85 -5.64 11.32 -9.80
N PRO A 86 -5.50 12.56 -9.28
CA PRO A 86 -4.41 13.46 -9.67
C PRO A 86 -3.01 12.90 -9.40
N TYR A 87 -2.90 11.90 -8.52
CA TYR A 87 -1.66 11.27 -8.08
C TYR A 87 -1.46 9.86 -8.63
N ARG A 88 -2.23 9.45 -9.64
CA ARG A 88 -2.18 8.11 -10.22
C ARG A 88 -0.78 7.64 -10.58
N LYS A 89 0.05 8.52 -11.12
CA LYS A 89 1.44 8.23 -11.50
C LYS A 89 2.36 8.00 -10.30
N ASP A 90 1.99 8.52 -9.14
CA ASP A 90 2.74 8.40 -7.90
C ASP A 90 2.34 7.15 -7.11
N ILE A 91 1.18 6.57 -7.39
CA ILE A 91 0.65 5.38 -6.72
C ILE A 91 1.11 4.14 -7.48
N SER A 92 2.20 3.53 -7.01
CA SER A 92 2.81 2.35 -7.63
C SER A 92 2.33 1.02 -7.02
N LEU A 93 1.63 1.09 -5.87
CA LEU A 93 1.12 -0.07 -5.15
C LEU A 93 -0.41 -0.08 -5.17
N TRP A 94 -1.06 -0.43 -4.07
CA TRP A 94 -2.49 -0.61 -3.95
C TRP A 94 -3.23 0.66 -3.51
N ALA A 95 -4.53 0.70 -3.84
CA ALA A 95 -5.52 1.57 -3.23
C ALA A 95 -6.36 0.71 -2.27
N ALA A 96 -6.10 0.82 -0.97
CA ALA A 96 -6.67 -0.06 0.03
C ALA A 96 -7.95 0.51 0.66
N VAL A 97 -8.90 -0.40 0.95
CA VAL A 97 -10.05 -0.16 1.82
C VAL A 97 -9.71 -0.66 3.21
N ASP A 98 -9.65 0.23 4.18
CA ASP A 98 -9.27 -0.03 5.57
C ASP A 98 -10.53 -0.27 6.41
N VAL A 99 -10.77 -1.55 6.75
CA VAL A 99 -12.00 -2.03 7.38
C VAL A 99 -11.73 -2.47 8.82
N GLU A 100 -11.81 -1.50 9.73
CA GLU A 100 -11.63 -1.72 11.18
C GLU A 100 -12.54 -0.81 12.03
N SER A 101 -13.28 0.08 11.39
CA SER A 101 -14.04 1.15 12.07
C SER A 101 -15.12 0.62 13.02
N MET A 102 -15.22 1.25 14.19
CA MET A 102 -16.31 0.98 15.15
C MET A 102 -17.69 1.31 14.58
N TYR A 103 -17.80 2.18 13.57
CA TYR A 103 -19.07 2.48 12.88
C TYR A 103 -19.65 1.27 12.13
N LEU A 104 -18.85 0.24 11.88
CA LEU A 104 -19.26 -1.01 11.25
C LEU A 104 -19.87 -1.99 12.26
N ASN A 105 -19.77 -1.72 13.56
CA ASN A 105 -20.36 -2.57 14.58
C ASN A 105 -21.88 -2.66 14.42
N GLY A 106 -22.41 -3.86 14.64
CA GLY A 106 -23.84 -4.15 14.48
C GLY A 106 -24.31 -4.43 13.06
N LEU A 107 -23.42 -4.34 12.04
CA LEU A 107 -23.73 -4.86 10.71
C LEU A 107 -23.67 -6.38 10.69
N GLY A 108 -24.60 -6.99 9.95
CA GLY A 108 -24.55 -8.41 9.62
C GLY A 108 -23.39 -8.72 8.66
N LYS A 109 -22.97 -10.00 8.62
CA LYS A 109 -21.88 -10.44 7.72
C LYS A 109 -22.17 -10.12 6.26
N THR A 110 -23.36 -10.44 5.80
CA THR A 110 -23.78 -10.25 4.40
C THR A 110 -23.76 -8.77 4.01
N GLU A 111 -24.27 -7.89 4.88
CA GLU A 111 -24.33 -6.45 4.64
C GLU A 111 -22.93 -5.84 4.59
N LEU A 112 -22.09 -6.15 5.58
CA LEU A 112 -20.72 -5.66 5.64
C LEU A 112 -19.90 -6.15 4.45
N THR A 113 -19.99 -7.45 4.14
CA THR A 113 -19.30 -8.05 2.99
C THR A 113 -19.71 -7.35 1.69
N ALA A 114 -21.02 -7.14 1.49
CA ALA A 114 -21.53 -6.51 0.28
C ALA A 114 -21.10 -5.04 0.17
N ALA A 115 -21.05 -4.29 1.27
CA ALA A 115 -20.56 -2.91 1.28
C ALA A 115 -19.06 -2.84 0.93
N VAL A 116 -18.22 -3.66 1.54
CA VAL A 116 -16.78 -3.70 1.30
C VAL A 116 -16.47 -4.15 -0.13
N ARG A 117 -17.17 -5.19 -0.65
CA ARG A 117 -17.03 -5.61 -2.06
C ARG A 117 -17.37 -4.46 -3.02
N THR A 118 -18.46 -3.75 -2.75
CA THR A 118 -18.86 -2.60 -3.60
C THR A 118 -17.75 -1.55 -3.68
N ALA A 119 -17.09 -1.24 -2.56
CA ALA A 119 -15.99 -0.28 -2.55
C ALA A 119 -14.76 -0.81 -3.33
N LEU A 120 -14.36 -2.07 -3.10
CA LEU A 120 -13.22 -2.69 -3.78
C LEU A 120 -13.43 -2.77 -5.30
N ASP A 121 -14.61 -3.21 -5.73
CA ASP A 121 -14.97 -3.31 -7.14
C ASP A 121 -15.00 -1.94 -7.81
N HIS A 122 -15.48 -0.91 -7.08
CA HIS A 122 -15.48 0.45 -7.59
C HIS A 122 -14.06 1.00 -7.78
N ILE A 123 -13.16 0.79 -6.81
CA ILE A 123 -11.73 1.16 -6.91
C ILE A 123 -11.08 0.47 -8.11
N LYS A 124 -11.38 -0.82 -8.33
CA LYS A 124 -10.92 -1.57 -9.50
C LYS A 124 -11.43 -0.96 -10.81
N ASN A 125 -12.72 -0.59 -10.87
CA ASN A 125 -13.33 0.04 -12.04
C ASN A 125 -12.75 1.44 -12.33
N CYS A 126 -12.27 2.16 -11.32
CA CYS A 126 -11.50 3.39 -11.47
C CYS A 126 -10.07 3.13 -11.98
N GLY A 127 -9.67 1.87 -12.21
CA GLY A 127 -8.35 1.48 -12.73
C GLY A 127 -7.23 1.51 -11.68
N PHE A 128 -7.55 1.49 -10.39
CA PHE A 128 -6.59 1.26 -9.32
C PHE A 128 -6.56 -0.22 -8.93
N ARG A 129 -5.47 -0.65 -8.31
CA ARG A 129 -5.33 -2.00 -7.78
C ARG A 129 -5.93 -2.07 -6.38
N PRO A 130 -7.09 -2.72 -6.18
CA PRO A 130 -7.74 -2.76 -4.86
C PRO A 130 -7.00 -3.67 -3.89
N MET A 131 -7.09 -3.34 -2.59
CA MET A 131 -6.60 -4.14 -1.48
C MET A 131 -7.55 -4.00 -0.30
N LEU A 132 -7.71 -5.06 0.48
CA LEU A 132 -8.45 -5.01 1.74
C LEU A 132 -7.47 -5.01 2.91
N TYR A 133 -7.47 -3.91 3.71
CA TYR A 133 -6.87 -3.93 5.04
C TYR A 133 -7.93 -4.35 6.07
N THR A 134 -7.56 -5.30 6.89
CA THR A 134 -8.40 -5.83 7.96
C THR A 134 -7.58 -6.68 8.94
N ASN A 135 -8.25 -7.36 9.88
CA ASN A 135 -7.63 -8.20 10.88
C ASN A 135 -8.28 -9.60 10.93
N PRO A 136 -7.66 -10.59 11.64
CA PRO A 136 -8.17 -11.95 11.70
C PRO A 136 -9.60 -12.08 12.27
N ASN A 137 -10.00 -11.16 13.16
CA ASN A 137 -11.36 -11.18 13.73
C ASN A 137 -12.41 -10.89 12.67
N TYR A 138 -12.17 -9.87 11.82
CA TYR A 138 -13.08 -9.56 10.72
C TYR A 138 -13.16 -10.71 9.72
N LEU A 139 -12.01 -11.27 9.31
CA LEU A 139 -11.97 -12.39 8.36
C LEU A 139 -12.72 -13.63 8.86
N LYS A 140 -12.61 -13.93 10.15
CA LYS A 140 -13.27 -15.11 10.74
C LYS A 140 -14.74 -14.91 11.04
N TYR A 141 -15.10 -13.71 11.54
CA TYR A 141 -16.38 -13.54 12.22
C TYR A 141 -17.26 -12.43 11.67
N LYS A 142 -16.72 -11.52 10.86
CA LYS A 142 -17.46 -10.34 10.38
C LYS A 142 -17.75 -10.36 8.89
N PHE A 143 -17.05 -11.17 8.12
CA PHE A 143 -17.28 -11.34 6.69
C PHE A 143 -17.88 -12.70 6.37
N GLU A 144 -18.51 -12.81 5.21
CA GLU A 144 -18.88 -14.10 4.63
C GLU A 144 -17.62 -14.89 4.26
N PRO A 145 -17.57 -16.20 4.54
CA PRO A 145 -16.41 -17.03 4.24
C PRO A 145 -16.03 -16.98 2.75
N GLY A 146 -14.75 -16.82 2.46
CA GLY A 146 -14.23 -16.82 1.08
C GLY A 146 -14.54 -15.57 0.26
N ALA A 147 -15.29 -14.61 0.81
CA ALA A 147 -15.75 -13.45 0.05
C ALA A 147 -14.64 -12.56 -0.52
N PHE A 148 -13.42 -12.66 -0.02
CA PHE A 148 -12.26 -11.87 -0.43
C PHE A 148 -11.05 -12.69 -0.84
N ASP A 149 -11.22 -13.99 -1.18
CA ASP A 149 -10.11 -14.87 -1.59
C ASP A 149 -9.45 -14.42 -2.91
N ASP A 150 -10.14 -13.63 -3.71
CA ASP A 150 -9.66 -13.03 -4.95
C ASP A 150 -9.00 -11.64 -4.77
N VAL A 151 -9.00 -11.10 -3.55
CA VAL A 151 -8.50 -9.76 -3.22
C VAL A 151 -7.14 -9.83 -2.55
N ASP A 152 -6.23 -8.92 -2.89
CA ASP A 152 -4.96 -8.77 -2.16
C ASP A 152 -5.24 -8.24 -0.75
N ILE A 153 -4.62 -8.86 0.28
CA ILE A 153 -4.89 -8.58 1.68
C ILE A 153 -3.70 -7.86 2.34
N TRP A 154 -4.01 -6.81 3.07
CA TRP A 154 -3.14 -6.17 4.06
C TRP A 154 -3.68 -6.53 5.44
N LEU A 155 -2.98 -7.41 6.14
CA LEU A 155 -3.44 -8.01 7.38
C LEU A 155 -2.82 -7.33 8.60
N ALA A 156 -3.63 -6.75 9.48
CA ALA A 156 -3.20 -6.33 10.81
C ALA A 156 -3.25 -7.52 11.77
N HIS A 157 -2.11 -7.95 12.27
CA HIS A 157 -2.03 -9.01 13.28
C HIS A 157 -0.82 -8.79 14.18
N TRP A 158 -1.04 -8.07 15.24
CA TRP A 158 0.03 -7.63 16.15
C TRP A 158 0.31 -8.66 17.26
N GLY A 159 1.51 -8.60 17.82
CA GLY A 159 1.89 -9.40 18.98
C GLY A 159 2.09 -10.89 18.69
N VAL A 160 2.21 -11.30 17.45
CA VAL A 160 2.42 -12.69 17.03
C VAL A 160 3.75 -12.85 16.28
N LYS A 161 4.32 -14.05 16.34
CA LYS A 161 5.54 -14.37 15.58
C LYS A 161 5.25 -14.63 14.10
N THR A 162 4.06 -15.13 13.80
CA THR A 162 3.61 -15.48 12.44
C THR A 162 2.20 -14.97 12.26
N PRO A 163 1.90 -14.26 11.17
CA PRO A 163 0.56 -13.76 10.92
C PRO A 163 -0.46 -14.88 10.70
N TYR A 164 -1.73 -14.57 10.90
CA TYR A 164 -2.80 -15.47 10.47
C TYR A 164 -2.70 -15.72 8.96
N SER A 165 -2.76 -16.99 8.57
CA SER A 165 -2.65 -17.37 7.16
C SER A 165 -3.93 -17.02 6.41
N VAL A 166 -3.80 -16.20 5.37
CA VAL A 166 -4.91 -15.85 4.46
C VAL A 166 -4.43 -15.94 3.01
N PRO A 167 -5.31 -16.32 2.08
CA PRO A 167 -5.01 -16.24 0.66
C PRO A 167 -4.59 -14.80 0.29
N ARG A 168 -3.65 -14.69 -0.66
CA ARG A 168 -3.24 -13.41 -1.24
C ARG A 168 -2.78 -12.33 -0.24
N MET A 169 -2.29 -12.70 0.95
CA MET A 169 -1.67 -11.72 1.85
C MET A 169 -0.44 -11.11 1.18
N LYS A 170 -0.45 -9.79 1.07
CA LYS A 170 0.65 -9.01 0.48
C LYS A 170 1.35 -8.16 1.52
N ILE A 171 0.64 -7.66 2.51
CA ILE A 171 1.20 -6.85 3.59
C ILE A 171 0.74 -7.43 4.93
N TRP A 172 1.65 -7.47 5.88
CA TRP A 172 1.39 -7.75 7.28
C TRP A 172 1.80 -6.54 8.12
N GLN A 173 0.82 -5.87 8.74
CA GLN A 173 1.06 -4.86 9.77
C GLN A 173 1.23 -5.61 11.10
N TYR A 174 2.43 -5.54 11.67
CA TYR A 174 2.80 -6.38 12.82
C TYR A 174 3.00 -5.61 14.13
N GLY A 175 2.94 -4.30 14.10
CA GLY A 175 3.16 -3.46 15.28
C GLY A 175 3.63 -2.06 14.88
N THR A 176 4.46 -1.45 15.72
CA THR A 176 5.00 -0.12 15.48
C THR A 176 6.53 -0.12 15.50
N ALA A 177 7.13 0.89 14.84
CA ALA A 177 8.57 1.13 14.83
C ALA A 177 8.88 2.63 15.05
N THR A 178 10.12 2.91 15.40
CA THR A 178 10.69 4.26 15.32
C THR A 178 11.48 4.35 14.01
N VAL A 179 11.15 5.34 13.19
CA VAL A 179 11.76 5.54 11.86
C VAL A 179 12.34 6.95 11.79
N PRO A 180 13.61 7.11 11.36
CA PRO A 180 14.19 8.42 11.17
C PRO A 180 13.32 9.30 10.26
N GLY A 181 13.12 10.56 10.60
CA GLY A 181 12.27 11.48 9.84
C GLY A 181 10.81 11.50 10.28
N ILE A 182 10.38 10.59 11.18
CA ILE A 182 9.03 10.54 11.74
C ILE A 182 9.11 10.77 13.25
N SER A 183 8.29 11.68 13.76
CA SER A 183 8.17 11.93 15.20
C SER A 183 7.32 10.83 15.85
N GLY A 184 7.85 10.21 16.91
CA GLY A 184 7.17 9.15 17.64
C GLY A 184 7.22 7.79 16.92
N LYS A 185 6.20 6.97 17.17
CA LYS A 185 6.06 5.66 16.56
C LYS A 185 5.18 5.74 15.30
N VAL A 186 5.47 4.87 14.35
CA VAL A 186 4.70 4.67 13.14
C VAL A 186 4.39 3.20 12.96
N ASP A 187 3.27 2.87 12.36
CA ASP A 187 2.88 1.49 12.10
C ASP A 187 3.85 0.83 11.14
N ALA A 188 4.24 -0.40 11.50
CA ALA A 188 5.30 -1.15 10.84
C ALA A 188 4.75 -2.35 10.10
N ASN A 189 5.20 -2.51 8.86
CA ASN A 189 4.67 -3.47 7.92
C ASN A 189 5.78 -4.37 7.35
N CYS A 190 5.40 -5.61 7.02
CA CYS A 190 6.19 -6.52 6.22
C CYS A 190 5.47 -6.79 4.90
N GLY A 191 6.15 -6.55 3.77
CA GLY A 191 5.61 -6.80 2.44
C GLY A 191 6.06 -8.16 1.87
N TYR A 192 5.12 -8.90 1.26
CA TYR A 192 5.28 -10.25 0.69
C TYR A 192 4.91 -10.30 -0.80
N TRP A 193 5.32 -9.35 -1.56
CA TRP A 193 5.20 -9.40 -3.02
C TRP A 193 6.58 -9.17 -3.62
N ASP A 194 6.80 -9.77 -4.76
CA ASP A 194 7.92 -9.36 -5.58
C ASP A 194 7.69 -7.89 -5.93
N THR A 195 8.64 -7.05 -5.63
CA THR A 195 8.61 -5.69 -6.15
C THR A 195 8.46 -5.85 -7.65
N VAL A 196 7.35 -5.37 -8.23
CA VAL A 196 7.33 -5.01 -9.63
C VAL A 196 8.29 -3.83 -9.72
N ARG A 197 9.57 -4.12 -9.71
CA ARG A 197 10.58 -3.18 -10.11
C ARG A 197 10.15 -2.76 -11.51
N LYS A 198 10.18 -1.50 -11.80
CA LYS A 198 9.87 -0.89 -13.09
C LYS A 198 10.20 -1.91 -14.17
N GLY A 199 9.19 -2.36 -14.91
CA GLY A 199 9.42 -3.31 -16.00
C GLY A 199 10.34 -2.64 -16.98
N TYR A 200 11.61 -2.99 -16.95
CA TYR A 200 12.56 -2.49 -17.90
C TYR A 200 12.30 -3.14 -19.26
N ALA A 201 12.35 -2.32 -20.30
CA ALA A 201 12.37 -2.76 -21.69
C ALA A 201 13.82 -2.68 -22.21
N VAL A 202 14.07 -3.45 -23.25
CA VAL A 202 15.35 -3.31 -24.00
C VAL A 202 15.49 -1.87 -24.51
N GLY A 203 16.63 -1.25 -24.22
CA GLY A 203 16.91 0.15 -24.54
C GLY A 203 16.67 1.13 -23.37
N ASP A 204 16.03 0.71 -22.29
CA ASP A 204 15.86 1.56 -21.10
C ASP A 204 17.20 1.86 -20.43
N ALA A 205 17.24 2.99 -19.71
CA ALA A 205 18.37 3.35 -18.86
C ALA A 205 18.18 2.75 -17.45
N TYR A 206 19.20 2.04 -16.96
CA TYR A 206 19.28 1.53 -15.59
C TYR A 206 20.44 2.20 -14.85
N THR A 207 20.15 2.83 -13.72
CA THR A 207 21.17 3.40 -12.84
C THR A 207 21.43 2.47 -11.67
N ILE A 208 22.64 1.96 -11.54
CA ILE A 208 23.04 1.07 -10.43
C ILE A 208 22.95 1.82 -9.11
N GLN A 209 22.23 1.24 -8.15
CA GLN A 209 22.03 1.80 -6.82
C GLN A 209 22.89 1.09 -5.76
N PRO A 210 23.18 1.76 -4.62
CA PRO A 210 23.72 1.07 -3.45
C PRO A 210 22.79 -0.07 -3.02
N GLY A 211 23.35 -1.28 -2.91
CA GLY A 211 22.58 -2.47 -2.54
C GLY A 211 22.15 -3.37 -3.69
N ASP A 212 22.31 -2.94 -4.94
CA ASP A 212 22.07 -3.80 -6.10
C ASP A 212 22.94 -5.04 -6.08
N ARG A 213 22.40 -6.14 -6.60
CA ARG A 213 23.09 -7.43 -6.69
C ARG A 213 23.12 -7.95 -8.12
N TYR A 214 24.16 -8.65 -8.45
CA TYR A 214 24.14 -9.53 -9.61
C TYR A 214 23.24 -10.74 -9.38
N THR A 215 22.69 -11.32 -10.43
CA THR A 215 21.87 -12.54 -10.33
C THR A 215 22.65 -13.76 -9.76
N THR A 216 23.96 -13.62 -9.59
CA THR A 216 24.81 -14.57 -8.86
C THR A 216 24.74 -14.41 -7.34
N GLY A 217 23.98 -13.40 -6.85
CA GLY A 217 23.86 -13.05 -5.43
C GLY A 217 24.97 -12.15 -4.88
N GLN A 218 26.01 -11.85 -5.67
CA GLN A 218 27.09 -10.94 -5.28
C GLN A 218 26.63 -9.49 -5.34
N ALA A 219 27.04 -8.65 -4.37
CA ALA A 219 26.77 -7.22 -4.39
C ALA A 219 27.49 -6.55 -5.59
N VAL A 220 26.81 -5.63 -6.24
CA VAL A 220 27.45 -4.81 -7.28
C VAL A 220 28.48 -3.87 -6.63
N PRO A 221 29.76 -3.87 -7.09
CA PRO A 221 30.81 -3.07 -6.47
C PRO A 221 30.50 -1.57 -6.48
N ARG A 222 30.92 -0.86 -5.43
CA ARG A 222 30.71 0.59 -5.25
C ARG A 222 31.18 1.43 -6.44
N ALA A 223 32.17 0.97 -7.17
CA ALA A 223 32.69 1.65 -8.37
C ALA A 223 31.64 1.84 -9.49
N TYR A 224 30.56 1.07 -9.46
CA TYR A 224 29.45 1.14 -10.43
C TYR A 224 28.25 1.95 -9.92
N TRP A 225 28.17 2.27 -8.62
CA TRP A 225 27.03 2.99 -8.03
C TRP A 225 26.87 4.38 -8.63
N GLY A 226 25.63 4.77 -8.91
CA GLY A 226 25.27 6.03 -9.54
C GLY A 226 25.54 6.10 -11.04
N LYS A 227 26.15 5.08 -11.65
CA LYS A 227 26.36 5.02 -13.09
C LYS A 227 25.13 4.44 -13.79
N THR A 228 24.82 5.01 -14.96
CA THR A 228 23.67 4.60 -15.79
C THR A 228 24.16 3.75 -16.95
N TYR A 229 23.44 2.68 -17.23
CA TYR A 229 23.74 1.67 -18.25
C TYR A 229 22.49 1.41 -19.09
N THR A 230 22.69 0.93 -20.33
CA THR A 230 21.59 0.56 -21.22
C THR A 230 21.15 -0.87 -20.94
N VAL A 231 19.84 -1.09 -20.77
CA VAL A 231 19.25 -2.42 -20.67
C VAL A 231 19.31 -3.10 -22.03
N TRP A 232 20.07 -4.18 -22.14
CA TRP A 232 20.26 -4.94 -23.37
C TRP A 232 19.31 -6.13 -23.49
N GLN A 233 19.00 -6.78 -22.37
CA GLN A 233 18.02 -7.85 -22.29
C GLN A 233 17.26 -7.77 -20.98
N VAL A 234 16.05 -8.34 -20.95
CA VAL A 234 15.22 -8.44 -19.75
C VAL A 234 14.78 -9.88 -19.53
N LYS A 235 14.72 -10.29 -18.28
CA LYS A 235 14.09 -11.54 -17.85
C LYS A 235 13.36 -11.30 -16.53
N PRO A 236 12.47 -12.20 -16.05
CA PRO A 236 11.81 -12.04 -14.77
C PRO A 236 12.81 -11.74 -13.65
N GLY A 237 12.66 -10.56 -13.00
CA GLY A 237 13.49 -10.14 -11.88
C GLY A 237 14.92 -9.67 -12.21
N ALA A 238 15.31 -9.53 -13.49
CA ALA A 238 16.65 -9.08 -13.82
C ALA A 238 16.78 -8.39 -15.20
N VAL A 239 17.77 -7.50 -15.30
CA VAL A 239 18.18 -6.84 -16.55
C VAL A 239 19.63 -7.17 -16.86
N LEU A 240 19.95 -7.37 -18.14
CA LEU A 240 21.32 -7.44 -18.63
C LEU A 240 21.77 -6.03 -19.03
N LEU A 241 22.80 -5.52 -18.41
CA LEU A 241 23.36 -4.22 -18.70
C LEU A 241 24.42 -4.32 -19.80
N LYS A 242 24.23 -3.59 -20.88
CA LYS A 242 25.01 -3.72 -22.13
C LYS A 242 26.48 -3.45 -21.93
N GLU A 243 26.83 -2.37 -21.27
CA GLU A 243 28.19 -1.86 -21.17
C GLU A 243 29.07 -2.68 -20.21
N ILE A 244 28.46 -3.41 -19.30
CA ILE A 244 29.19 -4.26 -18.35
C ILE A 244 28.88 -5.75 -18.51
N VAL A 245 28.02 -6.10 -19.47
CA VAL A 245 27.61 -7.47 -19.80
C VAL A 245 27.27 -8.29 -18.55
N SER A 246 26.52 -7.70 -17.64
CA SER A 246 26.18 -8.32 -16.36
C SER A 246 24.69 -8.26 -16.07
N TRP A 247 24.15 -9.37 -15.57
CA TRP A 247 22.79 -9.45 -15.11
C TRP A 247 22.67 -8.88 -13.68
N VAL A 248 21.86 -7.86 -13.53
CA VAL A 248 21.54 -7.22 -12.24
C VAL A 248 20.10 -7.54 -11.88
N GLU A 249 19.88 -7.90 -10.62
CA GLU A 249 18.54 -8.11 -10.06
C GLU A 249 17.78 -6.77 -10.04
N VAL A 250 16.51 -6.78 -10.48
CA VAL A 250 15.67 -5.59 -10.58
C VAL A 250 14.28 -5.86 -10.06
#